data_42467716547efc4476ce0481a0bfec32
#
_entry.id   42467716547efc4476ce0481a0bfec32
#
_cell.length_a   1.000
_cell.length_b   1.000
_cell.length_c   1.000
_cell.angle_alpha   90.00
_cell.angle_beta   90.00
_cell.angle_gamma   90.00
#
_symmetry.space_group_name_H-M   'P 1'
#
loop_
_entity.id
_entity.type
_entity.pdbx_description
1 polymer ?
#
loop_
_entity_poly.entity_id
_entity_poly.type
_entity_poly.pdbx_seq_one_letter_code
_entity_poly.pdbx_strand_id
1 'polypeptide(L)'
;MIWEPVLAKFKELFGDEGEIGVYFAPGRVNMIGEHTDYNGGHEFPCALTIGTYGVARKRDDKKLRFYSMNFENLGVLESSVEGLKPEKEADWTNYPKGVMWAFGEKGMKVESGMDLVLFGNIPNGSGLSSSASVEVLTGFILRDMFGFDVTNQDLALIGQYSENKFNGVNCGIMDQFAIAMGKAGHAIFLDTATLKYEYAPIKLENAKIVISCSNKKRGLGDSKYNERRSECETALAELQKVVKINALGDLTEAQFEQYQDAITSPVCRKRAKHAVYENQRTIKAVEALQNNDVALFGKLMNDSHVSLRDDYEVTGIELDTLVEEAWKIDGVIGSRMTGAGFGGCTVSIVKDDAVDAFIEKVGTAYKNKISYAADFYVVEIGDGPVKLA
;
A
#
# COMPACT_ATOMS: atom_id res chain seq x y z
N MET A 1 -19.75 -6.40 -16.14
CA MET A 1 -18.58 -6.51 -15.19
C MET A 1 -17.76 -5.23 -15.26
N ILE A 2 -17.01 -4.85 -14.22
CA ILE A 2 -16.27 -3.57 -14.18
C ILE A 2 -15.20 -3.48 -15.29
N TRP A 3 -14.64 -4.58 -15.73
CA TRP A 3 -13.62 -4.62 -16.79
C TRP A 3 -14.19 -4.52 -18.22
N GLU A 4 -15.49 -4.76 -18.44
CA GLU A 4 -16.07 -4.69 -19.79
C GLU A 4 -15.91 -3.34 -20.48
N PRO A 5 -16.12 -2.18 -19.80
CA PRO A 5 -15.82 -0.88 -20.37
C PRO A 5 -14.35 -0.68 -20.71
N VAL A 6 -13.43 -1.28 -19.93
CA VAL A 6 -11.98 -1.19 -20.18
C VAL A 6 -11.61 -1.95 -21.45
N LEU A 7 -12.17 -3.16 -21.63
CA LEU A 7 -12.01 -3.94 -22.86
C LEU A 7 -12.61 -3.24 -24.09
N ALA A 8 -13.78 -2.61 -23.93
CA ALA A 8 -14.40 -1.84 -25.00
C ALA A 8 -13.51 -0.65 -25.40
N LYS A 9 -12.96 0.08 -24.45
CA LYS A 9 -12.03 1.19 -24.70
C LYS A 9 -10.73 0.71 -25.35
N PHE A 10 -10.20 -0.44 -24.94
CA PHE A 10 -9.03 -1.05 -25.58
C PHE A 10 -9.29 -1.32 -27.06
N LYS A 11 -10.43 -1.96 -27.40
CA LYS A 11 -10.81 -2.26 -28.78
C LYS A 11 -11.05 -1.01 -29.61
N GLU A 12 -11.64 0.03 -29.03
CA GLU A 12 -11.83 1.34 -29.66
C GLU A 12 -10.49 1.96 -30.09
N LEU A 13 -9.49 1.93 -29.19
CA LEU A 13 -8.20 2.59 -29.41
C LEU A 13 -7.23 1.76 -30.27
N PHE A 14 -7.22 0.44 -30.10
CA PHE A 14 -6.17 -0.43 -30.61
C PHE A 14 -6.67 -1.57 -31.50
N GLY A 15 -7.98 -1.69 -31.71
CA GLY A 15 -8.60 -2.79 -32.46
C GLY A 15 -8.75 -4.07 -31.64
N ASP A 16 -9.37 -5.08 -32.22
CA ASP A 16 -9.71 -6.35 -31.58
C ASP A 16 -8.93 -7.57 -32.09
N GLU A 17 -7.93 -7.33 -32.95
CA GLU A 17 -7.06 -8.37 -33.49
C GLU A 17 -6.03 -8.86 -32.47
N GLY A 18 -5.64 -10.13 -32.56
CA GLY A 18 -4.63 -10.75 -31.72
C GLY A 18 -5.15 -11.21 -30.35
N GLU A 19 -4.25 -11.72 -29.52
CA GLU A 19 -4.58 -12.21 -28.18
C GLU A 19 -4.65 -11.03 -27.20
N ILE A 20 -5.85 -10.75 -26.68
CA ILE A 20 -6.12 -9.69 -25.72
C ILE A 20 -6.37 -10.34 -24.36
N GLY A 21 -5.59 -10.00 -23.36
CA GLY A 21 -5.79 -10.43 -21.97
C GLY A 21 -6.43 -9.34 -21.12
N VAL A 22 -7.28 -9.74 -20.19
CA VAL A 22 -7.91 -8.89 -19.20
C VAL A 22 -7.41 -9.29 -17.81
N TYR A 23 -6.90 -8.32 -17.04
CA TYR A 23 -6.20 -8.57 -15.81
C TYR A 23 -6.70 -7.62 -14.69
N PHE A 24 -6.48 -8.03 -13.46
CA PHE A 24 -6.75 -7.23 -12.27
C PHE A 24 -5.63 -7.39 -11.25
N ALA A 25 -5.26 -6.31 -10.59
CA ALA A 25 -4.47 -6.33 -9.37
C ALA A 25 -5.14 -5.46 -8.32
N PRO A 26 -5.23 -5.92 -7.05
CA PRO A 26 -5.89 -5.18 -5.98
C PRO A 26 -5.11 -3.94 -5.55
N GLY A 27 -5.78 -3.05 -4.79
CA GLY A 27 -5.12 -2.18 -3.83
C GLY A 27 -4.91 -2.91 -2.51
N ARG A 28 -4.35 -2.21 -1.52
CA ARG A 28 -4.13 -2.77 -0.19
C ARG A 28 -4.54 -1.82 0.92
N VAL A 29 -4.84 -2.39 2.08
CA VAL A 29 -4.85 -1.66 3.35
C VAL A 29 -3.93 -2.37 4.33
N ASN A 30 -3.22 -1.62 5.18
CA ASN A 30 -2.51 -2.21 6.30
C ASN A 30 -3.36 -2.08 7.56
N MET A 31 -3.67 -3.22 8.18
CA MET A 31 -4.52 -3.26 9.37
C MET A 31 -3.77 -2.73 10.60
N ILE A 32 -2.45 -3.01 10.69
CA ILE A 32 -1.54 -2.52 11.74
C ILE A 32 -0.09 -2.80 11.33
N GLY A 33 0.88 -2.03 11.87
CA GLY A 33 2.30 -2.20 11.56
C GLY A 33 2.80 -1.18 10.55
N GLU A 34 2.44 0.09 10.68
CA GLU A 34 2.92 1.15 9.81
C GLU A 34 4.35 1.56 10.10
N HIS A 35 5.12 1.80 9.02
CA HIS A 35 6.51 2.23 9.07
C HIS A 35 7.47 1.21 9.73
N THR A 36 7.10 -0.07 9.75
CA THR A 36 7.94 -1.16 10.29
C THR A 36 8.74 -1.87 9.20
N ASP A 37 8.35 -1.79 7.94
CA ASP A 37 8.95 -2.53 6.82
C ASP A 37 10.40 -2.14 6.52
N TYR A 38 10.76 -0.89 6.56
CA TYR A 38 12.15 -0.44 6.42
C TYR A 38 12.92 -0.43 7.75
N ASN A 39 12.26 -0.84 8.84
CA ASN A 39 12.84 -1.00 10.18
C ASN A 39 13.00 -2.49 10.58
N GLY A 40 12.75 -3.44 9.66
CA GLY A 40 12.88 -4.87 9.90
C GLY A 40 11.85 -5.43 10.88
N GLY A 41 10.67 -4.84 10.93
CA GLY A 41 9.56 -5.27 11.78
C GLY A 41 8.53 -6.09 11.04
N HIS A 42 7.37 -6.29 11.68
CA HIS A 42 6.23 -7.01 11.13
C HIS A 42 5.14 -6.06 10.67
N GLU A 43 4.41 -6.49 9.65
CA GLU A 43 3.25 -5.80 9.08
C GLU A 43 2.07 -6.76 8.98
N PHE A 44 0.86 -6.18 8.89
CA PHE A 44 -0.36 -6.98 8.79
C PHE A 44 -1.32 -6.43 7.72
N PRO A 45 -0.87 -6.32 6.44
CA PRO A 45 -1.67 -5.83 5.35
C PRO A 45 -2.61 -6.89 4.78
N CYS A 46 -3.64 -6.43 4.06
CA CYS A 46 -4.47 -7.27 3.21
C CYS A 46 -4.77 -6.60 1.87
N ALA A 47 -4.98 -7.43 0.85
CA ALA A 47 -5.47 -7.00 -0.45
C ALA A 47 -6.95 -6.65 -0.38
N LEU A 48 -7.39 -5.71 -1.21
CA LEU A 48 -8.78 -5.25 -1.28
C LEU A 48 -9.47 -5.74 -2.55
N THR A 49 -10.80 -5.73 -2.55
CA THR A 49 -11.59 -6.01 -3.77
C THR A 49 -11.63 -4.85 -4.76
N ILE A 50 -11.12 -3.68 -4.39
CA ILE A 50 -10.86 -2.55 -5.28
C ILE A 50 -9.40 -2.58 -5.74
N GLY A 51 -9.14 -2.15 -6.99
CA GLY A 51 -7.81 -2.26 -7.56
C GLY A 51 -7.70 -1.63 -8.95
N THR A 52 -6.74 -2.09 -9.72
CA THR A 52 -6.48 -1.66 -11.10
C THR A 52 -6.80 -2.78 -12.07
N TYR A 53 -7.62 -2.48 -13.05
CA TYR A 53 -7.92 -3.34 -14.20
C TYR A 53 -6.99 -2.98 -15.35
N GLY A 54 -6.45 -3.98 -16.02
CA GLY A 54 -5.61 -3.80 -17.20
C GLY A 54 -6.09 -4.67 -18.36
N VAL A 55 -6.16 -4.09 -19.54
CA VAL A 55 -6.35 -4.84 -20.78
C VAL A 55 -5.11 -4.67 -21.61
N ALA A 56 -4.49 -5.79 -21.99
CA ALA A 56 -3.20 -5.77 -22.64
C ALA A 56 -3.13 -6.71 -23.84
N ARG A 57 -2.30 -6.34 -24.81
CA ARG A 57 -1.95 -7.15 -25.99
C ARG A 57 -0.48 -6.98 -26.34
N LYS A 58 0.21 -8.10 -26.58
CA LYS A 58 1.57 -8.11 -27.10
C LYS A 58 1.60 -7.61 -28.54
N ARG A 59 2.65 -6.85 -28.88
CA ARG A 59 2.90 -6.33 -30.22
C ARG A 59 4.08 -7.05 -30.87
N ASP A 60 4.15 -6.98 -32.20
CA ASP A 60 5.28 -7.52 -32.98
C ASP A 60 6.44 -6.50 -33.15
N ASP A 61 6.18 -5.23 -32.81
CA ASP A 61 7.18 -4.15 -32.84
C ASP A 61 7.71 -3.83 -31.42
N LYS A 62 8.52 -2.78 -31.30
CA LYS A 62 9.10 -2.31 -30.02
C LYS A 62 8.27 -1.23 -29.33
N LYS A 63 7.12 -0.84 -29.87
CA LYS A 63 6.32 0.26 -29.35
C LYS A 63 5.54 -0.15 -28.11
N LEU A 64 5.48 0.77 -27.15
CA LEU A 64 4.59 0.74 -26.00
C LEU A 64 3.51 1.80 -26.23
N ARG A 65 2.25 1.43 -26.13
CA ARG A 65 1.13 2.35 -26.17
C ARG A 65 0.30 2.19 -24.91
N PHE A 66 0.20 3.26 -24.16
CA PHE A 66 -0.45 3.30 -22.85
C PHE A 66 -1.64 4.25 -22.89
N TYR A 67 -2.76 3.84 -22.29
CA TYR A 67 -3.92 4.69 -22.07
C TYR A 67 -4.50 4.43 -20.68
N SER A 68 -4.90 5.50 -19.98
CA SER A 68 -5.59 5.37 -18.70
C SER A 68 -6.96 6.03 -18.77
N MET A 69 -7.99 5.28 -18.43
CA MET A 69 -9.35 5.80 -18.31
C MET A 69 -9.52 6.74 -17.08
N ASN A 70 -8.56 6.76 -16.16
CA ASN A 70 -8.54 7.73 -15.07
C ASN A 70 -7.92 9.08 -15.48
N PHE A 71 -7.19 9.12 -16.60
CA PHE A 71 -6.49 10.29 -17.13
C PHE A 71 -6.73 10.43 -18.63
N GLU A 72 -7.99 10.40 -19.06
CA GLU A 72 -8.39 10.43 -20.48
C GLU A 72 -7.88 11.65 -21.24
N ASN A 73 -7.70 12.78 -20.54
CA ASN A 73 -7.18 14.01 -21.11
C ASN A 73 -5.73 13.89 -21.62
N LEU A 74 -4.96 12.90 -21.18
CA LEU A 74 -3.60 12.64 -21.65
C LEU A 74 -3.58 11.87 -22.99
N GLY A 75 -4.70 11.25 -23.38
CA GLY A 75 -4.77 10.43 -24.59
C GLY A 75 -3.88 9.19 -24.52
N VAL A 76 -3.51 8.67 -25.70
CA VAL A 76 -2.57 7.55 -25.83
C VAL A 76 -1.15 8.09 -25.71
N LEU A 77 -0.41 7.56 -24.73
CA LEU A 77 1.01 7.86 -24.53
C LEU A 77 1.86 6.77 -25.18
N GLU A 78 2.82 7.15 -25.98
CA GLU A 78 3.70 6.22 -26.70
C GLU A 78 5.13 6.24 -26.12
N SER A 79 5.77 5.07 -26.09
CA SER A 79 7.15 4.87 -25.70
C SER A 79 7.74 3.65 -26.45
N SER A 80 8.91 3.19 -26.05
CA SER A 80 9.56 2.00 -26.58
C SER A 80 10.06 1.11 -25.45
N VAL A 81 10.14 -0.20 -25.67
CA VAL A 81 10.84 -1.13 -24.78
C VAL A 81 12.35 -0.92 -24.79
N GLU A 82 12.88 -0.15 -25.75
CA GLU A 82 14.29 0.18 -25.86
C GLU A 82 14.60 1.50 -25.16
N GLY A 83 15.66 1.52 -24.35
CA GLY A 83 16.13 2.74 -23.69
C GLY A 83 15.19 3.24 -22.60
N LEU A 84 14.51 2.35 -21.89
CA LEU A 84 13.60 2.68 -20.80
C LEU A 84 14.31 3.53 -19.73
N LYS A 85 13.73 4.67 -19.45
CA LYS A 85 14.20 5.62 -18.41
C LYS A 85 13.00 6.38 -17.83
N PRO A 86 13.11 6.89 -16.60
CA PRO A 86 12.07 7.75 -16.04
C PRO A 86 12.00 9.07 -16.79
N GLU A 87 10.79 9.53 -17.07
CA GLU A 87 10.51 10.77 -17.80
C GLU A 87 9.54 11.62 -16.99
N LYS A 88 9.86 12.89 -16.76
CA LYS A 88 9.02 13.80 -15.96
C LYS A 88 7.64 14.05 -16.58
N GLU A 89 7.56 14.03 -17.90
CA GLU A 89 6.33 14.29 -18.65
C GLU A 89 5.49 13.04 -18.89
N ALA A 90 6.04 11.87 -18.58
CA ALA A 90 5.39 10.58 -18.82
C ALA A 90 4.44 10.15 -17.71
N ASP A 91 4.39 10.92 -16.61
CA ASP A 91 3.47 10.76 -15.49
C ASP A 91 3.36 9.28 -15.04
N TRP A 92 2.15 8.76 -14.96
CA TRP A 92 1.84 7.40 -14.51
C TRP A 92 2.49 6.28 -15.35
N THR A 93 2.89 6.54 -16.61
CA THR A 93 3.53 5.52 -17.45
C THR A 93 4.93 5.13 -16.97
N ASN A 94 5.52 5.87 -16.06
CA ASN A 94 6.78 5.49 -15.42
C ASN A 94 6.63 4.21 -14.57
N TYR A 95 5.45 3.91 -14.01
CA TYR A 95 5.22 2.67 -13.27
C TYR A 95 5.34 1.43 -14.16
N PRO A 96 4.57 1.27 -15.25
CA PRO A 96 4.74 0.11 -16.13
C PRO A 96 6.11 0.07 -16.82
N LYS A 97 6.69 1.22 -17.22
CA LYS A 97 8.04 1.27 -17.80
C LYS A 97 9.11 0.82 -16.80
N GLY A 98 9.00 1.25 -15.55
CA GLY A 98 9.90 0.86 -14.49
C GLY A 98 9.89 -0.64 -14.20
N VAL A 99 8.72 -1.25 -14.22
CA VAL A 99 8.58 -2.72 -14.08
C VAL A 99 9.23 -3.45 -15.24
N MET A 100 9.00 -3.03 -16.49
CA MET A 100 9.65 -3.61 -17.66
C MET A 100 11.18 -3.49 -17.57
N TRP A 101 11.67 -2.33 -17.16
CA TRP A 101 13.11 -2.11 -16.91
C TRP A 101 13.63 -3.04 -15.82
N ALA A 102 12.92 -3.18 -14.71
CA ALA A 102 13.32 -4.04 -13.59
C ALA A 102 13.37 -5.54 -13.98
N PHE A 103 12.47 -6.01 -14.84
CA PHE A 103 12.57 -7.35 -15.44
C PHE A 103 13.85 -7.49 -16.25
N GLY A 104 14.19 -6.47 -17.07
CA GLY A 104 15.43 -6.44 -17.85
C GLY A 104 16.69 -6.51 -16.99
N GLU A 105 16.76 -5.78 -15.88
CA GLU A 105 17.87 -5.81 -14.91
C GLU A 105 18.05 -7.20 -14.28
N LYS A 106 16.99 -7.99 -14.20
CA LYS A 106 17.02 -9.38 -13.74
C LYS A 106 17.25 -10.41 -14.87
N GLY A 107 17.60 -9.96 -16.08
CA GLY A 107 17.88 -10.82 -17.24
C GLY A 107 16.65 -11.28 -18.02
N MET A 108 15.47 -10.83 -17.66
CA MET A 108 14.19 -11.14 -18.31
C MET A 108 13.79 -9.98 -19.25
N LYS A 109 14.34 -9.99 -20.46
CA LYS A 109 14.10 -8.89 -21.41
C LYS A 109 12.69 -8.95 -22.00
N VAL A 110 11.99 -7.81 -21.92
CA VAL A 110 10.75 -7.58 -22.67
C VAL A 110 11.15 -7.23 -24.11
N GLU A 111 11.09 -8.22 -25.01
CA GLU A 111 11.64 -8.09 -26.37
C GLU A 111 10.69 -7.48 -27.38
N SER A 112 9.41 -7.37 -27.07
CA SER A 112 8.40 -6.73 -27.94
C SER A 112 7.56 -5.74 -27.17
N GLY A 113 6.92 -4.83 -27.90
CA GLY A 113 6.03 -3.83 -27.35
C GLY A 113 4.71 -4.38 -26.85
N MET A 114 3.91 -3.50 -26.31
CA MET A 114 2.61 -3.81 -25.73
C MET A 114 1.64 -2.65 -25.89
N ASP A 115 0.37 -2.97 -26.15
CA ASP A 115 -0.75 -2.06 -25.96
C ASP A 115 -1.34 -2.32 -24.57
N LEU A 116 -1.59 -1.27 -23.78
CA LEU A 116 -2.12 -1.37 -22.43
C LEU A 116 -3.15 -0.27 -22.15
N VAL A 117 -4.35 -0.67 -21.75
CA VAL A 117 -5.37 0.24 -21.20
C VAL A 117 -5.55 -0.07 -19.73
N LEU A 118 -5.51 0.95 -18.90
CA LEU A 118 -5.71 0.84 -17.44
C LEU A 118 -6.97 1.57 -16.99
N PHE A 119 -7.61 1.01 -15.98
CA PHE A 119 -8.65 1.65 -15.19
C PHE A 119 -8.52 1.26 -13.71
N GLY A 120 -8.33 2.22 -12.83
CA GLY A 120 -8.31 2.02 -11.38
C GLY A 120 -9.59 2.51 -10.73
N ASN A 121 -10.18 1.69 -9.85
CA ASN A 121 -11.25 2.11 -8.95
C ASN A 121 -10.74 2.35 -7.51
N ILE A 122 -9.42 2.37 -7.33
CA ILE A 122 -8.78 2.88 -6.11
C ILE A 122 -8.93 4.40 -6.11
N PRO A 123 -9.43 5.01 -5.03
CA PRO A 123 -9.54 6.47 -4.96
C PRO A 123 -8.18 7.15 -5.15
N ASN A 124 -8.14 8.16 -6.02
CA ASN A 124 -6.90 8.88 -6.31
C ASN A 124 -6.33 9.56 -5.07
N GLY A 125 -5.03 9.35 -4.82
CA GLY A 125 -4.35 9.96 -3.67
C GLY A 125 -4.75 9.38 -2.31
N SER A 126 -5.54 8.30 -2.28
CA SER A 126 -6.04 7.69 -1.04
C SER A 126 -4.96 7.03 -0.18
N GLY A 127 -3.78 6.75 -0.73
CA GLY A 127 -2.76 5.97 0.00
C GLY A 127 -3.06 4.47 0.06
N LEU A 128 -3.98 3.96 -0.76
CA LEU A 128 -4.29 2.52 -0.89
C LEU A 128 -3.41 1.84 -1.97
N SER A 129 -2.26 2.42 -2.26
CA SER A 129 -1.19 1.88 -3.12
C SER A 129 -1.59 1.64 -4.59
N SER A 130 -2.17 2.68 -5.23
CA SER A 130 -2.46 2.61 -6.66
C SER A 130 -1.19 2.42 -7.52
N SER A 131 -0.04 2.99 -7.15
CA SER A 131 1.25 2.77 -7.82
C SER A 131 1.66 1.30 -7.78
N ALA A 132 1.73 0.71 -6.59
CA ALA A 132 2.07 -0.70 -6.42
C ALA A 132 1.06 -1.64 -7.11
N SER A 133 -0.24 -1.26 -7.14
CA SER A 133 -1.26 -1.99 -7.91
C SER A 133 -0.93 -2.02 -9.41
N VAL A 134 -0.54 -0.88 -10.00
CA VAL A 134 -0.11 -0.81 -11.41
C VAL A 134 1.19 -1.58 -11.63
N GLU A 135 2.14 -1.51 -10.70
CA GLU A 135 3.42 -2.23 -10.79
C GLU A 135 3.23 -3.74 -10.78
N VAL A 136 2.48 -4.27 -9.79
CA VAL A 136 2.20 -5.70 -9.69
C VAL A 136 1.35 -6.19 -10.85
N LEU A 137 0.35 -5.41 -11.27
CA LEU A 137 -0.46 -5.71 -12.46
C LEU A 137 0.41 -5.83 -13.71
N THR A 138 1.31 -4.87 -13.93
CA THR A 138 2.22 -4.88 -15.07
C THR A 138 3.14 -6.10 -15.02
N GLY A 139 3.73 -6.40 -13.88
CA GLY A 139 4.57 -7.59 -13.70
C GLY A 139 3.80 -8.89 -13.96
N PHE A 140 2.55 -8.96 -13.51
CA PHE A 140 1.67 -10.12 -13.75
C PHE A 140 1.32 -10.27 -15.25
N ILE A 141 1.02 -9.17 -15.93
CA ILE A 141 0.79 -9.14 -17.38
C ILE A 141 2.05 -9.63 -18.13
N LEU A 142 3.22 -9.13 -17.78
CA LEU A 142 4.49 -9.52 -18.41
C LEU A 142 4.79 -11.00 -18.19
N ARG A 143 4.55 -11.52 -16.98
CA ARG A 143 4.67 -12.96 -16.69
C ARG A 143 3.79 -13.79 -17.60
N ASP A 144 2.52 -13.43 -17.75
CA ASP A 144 1.56 -14.17 -18.57
C ASP A 144 1.92 -14.08 -20.06
N MET A 145 2.18 -12.87 -20.58
CA MET A 145 2.37 -12.63 -22.00
C MET A 145 3.73 -13.09 -22.55
N PHE A 146 4.78 -13.06 -21.72
CA PHE A 146 6.14 -13.43 -22.14
C PHE A 146 6.60 -14.78 -21.56
N GLY A 147 5.78 -15.40 -20.71
CA GLY A 147 6.09 -16.71 -20.13
C GLY A 147 7.27 -16.66 -19.13
N PHE A 148 7.46 -15.54 -18.43
CA PHE A 148 8.53 -15.44 -17.45
C PHE A 148 8.24 -16.32 -16.23
N ASP A 149 9.25 -17.10 -15.82
CA ASP A 149 9.19 -17.94 -14.61
C ASP A 149 9.48 -17.12 -13.36
N VAL A 150 8.46 -16.45 -12.85
CA VAL A 150 8.51 -15.64 -11.64
C VAL A 150 7.30 -15.93 -10.74
N THR A 151 7.54 -15.97 -9.45
CA THR A 151 6.50 -16.14 -8.43
C THR A 151 5.78 -14.82 -8.12
N ASN A 152 4.67 -14.86 -7.40
CA ASN A 152 4.04 -13.62 -6.91
C ASN A 152 4.97 -12.85 -5.97
N GLN A 153 5.77 -13.53 -5.15
CA GLN A 153 6.77 -12.88 -4.32
C GLN A 153 7.84 -12.17 -5.15
N ASP A 154 8.27 -12.77 -6.27
CA ASP A 154 9.20 -12.11 -7.20
C ASP A 154 8.57 -10.87 -7.83
N LEU A 155 7.26 -10.90 -8.15
CA LEU A 155 6.54 -9.72 -8.65
C LEU A 155 6.56 -8.57 -7.63
N ALA A 156 6.38 -8.88 -6.34
CA ALA A 156 6.48 -7.88 -5.28
C ALA A 156 7.88 -7.25 -5.22
N LEU A 157 8.93 -8.07 -5.26
CA LEU A 157 10.32 -7.61 -5.23
C LEU A 157 10.71 -6.82 -6.49
N ILE A 158 10.20 -7.20 -7.65
CA ILE A 158 10.41 -6.47 -8.90
C ILE A 158 9.70 -5.11 -8.86
N GLY A 159 8.46 -5.06 -8.38
CA GLY A 159 7.71 -3.81 -8.20
C GLY A 159 8.43 -2.85 -7.25
N GLN A 160 8.84 -3.31 -6.07
CA GLN A 160 9.63 -2.51 -5.13
C GLN A 160 10.95 -2.02 -5.74
N TYR A 161 11.65 -2.87 -6.48
CA TYR A 161 12.90 -2.50 -7.14
C TYR A 161 12.67 -1.41 -8.20
N SER A 162 11.57 -1.51 -8.97
CA SER A 162 11.13 -0.48 -9.89
C SER A 162 10.85 0.86 -9.19
N GLU A 163 10.06 0.84 -8.10
CA GLU A 163 9.74 2.04 -7.32
C GLU A 163 11.00 2.72 -6.78
N ASN A 164 11.92 1.93 -6.20
CA ASN A 164 13.13 2.45 -5.56
C ASN A 164 14.19 2.95 -6.57
N LYS A 165 14.40 2.24 -7.67
CA LYS A 165 15.53 2.49 -8.58
C LYS A 165 15.15 3.24 -9.84
N PHE A 166 13.94 3.06 -10.34
CA PHE A 166 13.46 3.74 -11.53
C PHE A 166 12.65 5.00 -11.18
N ASN A 167 11.70 4.89 -10.24
CA ASN A 167 10.86 6.02 -9.83
C ASN A 167 11.50 6.90 -8.74
N GLY A 168 12.52 6.37 -8.00
CA GLY A 168 13.29 7.12 -7.01
C GLY A 168 12.62 7.29 -5.65
N VAL A 169 11.60 6.49 -5.35
CA VAL A 169 10.91 6.48 -4.04
C VAL A 169 11.46 5.34 -3.18
N ASN A 170 12.11 5.65 -2.06
CA ASN A 170 12.72 4.65 -1.16
C ASN A 170 11.68 3.95 -0.27
N CYS A 171 10.68 3.30 -0.89
CA CYS A 171 9.65 2.57 -0.15
C CYS A 171 10.16 1.24 0.43
N GLY A 172 9.45 0.73 1.45
CA GLY A 172 9.56 -0.65 1.91
C GLY A 172 8.86 -1.63 0.97
N ILE A 173 8.68 -2.88 1.41
CA ILE A 173 8.12 -3.95 0.56
C ILE A 173 6.60 -4.10 0.71
N MET A 174 6.00 -3.51 1.74
CA MET A 174 4.63 -3.75 2.16
C MET A 174 3.62 -3.73 1.03
N ASP A 175 3.63 -2.66 0.25
CA ASP A 175 2.59 -2.37 -0.73
C ASP A 175 2.55 -3.43 -1.83
N GLN A 176 3.69 -3.68 -2.45
CA GLN A 176 3.80 -4.66 -3.52
C GLN A 176 3.59 -6.08 -3.00
N PHE A 177 4.07 -6.39 -1.78
CA PHE A 177 3.90 -7.71 -1.19
C PHE A 177 2.42 -8.01 -0.87
N ALA A 178 1.73 -7.07 -0.23
CA ALA A 178 0.31 -7.21 0.09
C ALA A 178 -0.56 -7.42 -1.16
N ILE A 179 -0.26 -6.71 -2.23
CA ILE A 179 -0.98 -6.79 -3.51
C ILE A 179 -0.67 -8.11 -4.22
N ALA A 180 0.61 -8.48 -4.32
CA ALA A 180 1.02 -9.68 -5.04
C ALA A 180 0.62 -10.96 -4.34
N MET A 181 0.63 -10.97 -3.00
CA MET A 181 0.38 -12.15 -2.16
C MET A 181 -1.01 -12.17 -1.55
N GLY A 182 -1.92 -11.28 -1.95
CA GLY A 182 -3.27 -11.20 -1.42
C GLY A 182 -4.03 -12.53 -1.44
N LYS A 183 -4.84 -12.78 -0.42
CA LYS A 183 -5.71 -13.94 -0.29
C LYS A 183 -7.04 -13.52 0.32
N ALA A 184 -8.14 -13.82 -0.34
CA ALA A 184 -9.47 -13.45 0.10
C ALA A 184 -9.74 -13.86 1.56
N GLY A 185 -10.28 -12.94 2.34
CA GLY A 185 -10.59 -13.14 3.74
C GLY A 185 -9.40 -13.26 4.70
N HIS A 186 -8.16 -12.99 4.24
CA HIS A 186 -6.94 -13.11 5.05
C HIS A 186 -6.10 -11.84 4.97
N ALA A 187 -5.50 -11.47 6.08
CA ALA A 187 -4.34 -10.58 6.08
C ALA A 187 -3.04 -11.39 6.10
N ILE A 188 -1.96 -10.72 5.75
CA ILE A 188 -0.63 -11.30 5.64
C ILE A 188 0.18 -10.83 6.85
N PHE A 189 0.54 -11.73 7.75
CA PHE A 189 1.50 -11.44 8.80
C PHE A 189 2.90 -11.60 8.20
N LEU A 190 3.53 -10.49 7.88
CA LEU A 190 4.79 -10.43 7.16
C LEU A 190 5.93 -9.98 8.09
N ASP A 191 6.96 -10.81 8.21
CA ASP A 191 8.28 -10.41 8.72
C ASP A 191 9.08 -9.76 7.57
N THR A 192 9.27 -8.46 7.62
CA THR A 192 9.89 -7.72 6.52
C THR A 192 11.41 -7.89 6.44
N ALA A 193 12.05 -8.33 7.53
CA ALA A 193 13.48 -8.63 7.55
C ALA A 193 13.81 -9.93 6.80
N THR A 194 12.93 -10.93 6.87
CA THR A 194 13.16 -12.27 6.29
C THR A 194 12.27 -12.60 5.11
N LEU A 195 11.23 -11.82 4.87
CA LEU A 195 10.13 -12.06 3.92
C LEU A 195 9.36 -13.36 4.19
N LYS A 196 9.46 -13.89 5.40
CA LYS A 196 8.59 -14.97 5.85
C LYS A 196 7.21 -14.39 6.16
N TYR A 197 6.19 -15.12 5.80
CA TYR A 197 4.82 -14.65 6.00
C TYR A 197 3.88 -15.81 6.35
N GLU A 198 2.79 -15.45 7.00
CA GLU A 198 1.67 -16.35 7.30
C GLU A 198 0.35 -15.66 6.95
N TYR A 199 -0.61 -16.45 6.49
CA TYR A 199 -1.97 -15.95 6.29
C TYR A 199 -2.77 -16.09 7.59
N ALA A 200 -3.24 -14.97 8.11
CA ALA A 200 -4.15 -14.95 9.25
C ALA A 200 -5.58 -14.63 8.77
N PRO A 201 -6.57 -15.49 9.03
CA PRO A 201 -7.94 -15.21 8.64
C PRO A 201 -8.49 -14.01 9.42
N ILE A 202 -9.10 -13.07 8.69
CA ILE A 202 -9.83 -11.93 9.27
C ILE A 202 -11.31 -12.32 9.36
N LYS A 203 -11.74 -12.73 10.54
CA LYS A 203 -13.14 -13.06 10.83
C LYS A 203 -13.78 -11.90 11.59
N LEU A 204 -14.44 -11.02 10.86
CA LEU A 204 -15.19 -9.90 11.42
C LEU A 204 -16.67 -10.27 11.42
N GLU A 205 -17.10 -10.97 12.48
CA GLU A 205 -18.54 -11.30 12.66
C GLU A 205 -19.33 -10.00 12.91
N ASN A 206 -20.32 -9.72 12.04
CA ASN A 206 -21.16 -8.52 12.11
C ASN A 206 -20.38 -7.19 12.13
N ALA A 207 -19.26 -7.12 11.42
CA ALA A 207 -18.51 -5.89 11.26
C ALA A 207 -17.87 -5.79 9.87
N LYS A 208 -17.61 -4.55 9.43
CA LYS A 208 -17.02 -4.19 8.14
C LYS A 208 -15.72 -3.44 8.32
N ILE A 209 -14.90 -3.50 7.29
CA ILE A 209 -13.75 -2.61 7.12
C ILE A 209 -14.24 -1.37 6.38
N VAL A 210 -14.07 -0.20 6.99
CA VAL A 210 -14.39 1.09 6.38
C VAL A 210 -13.11 1.89 6.22
N ILE A 211 -12.82 2.27 4.99
CA ILE A 211 -11.73 3.18 4.65
C ILE A 211 -12.30 4.60 4.56
N SER A 212 -11.69 5.54 5.30
CA SER A 212 -12.05 6.95 5.21
C SER A 212 -10.90 7.73 4.60
N CYS A 213 -11.10 8.29 3.39
CA CYS A 213 -10.08 9.04 2.66
C CYS A 213 -10.19 10.53 2.98
N SER A 214 -9.10 11.10 3.46
CA SER A 214 -9.06 12.50 3.88
C SER A 214 -9.20 13.51 2.75
N ASN A 215 -8.98 13.10 1.50
CA ASN A 215 -8.93 13.98 0.34
C ASN A 215 -7.94 15.14 0.44
N LYS A 216 -6.99 15.03 1.37
CA LYS A 216 -5.87 15.98 1.45
C LYS A 216 -5.02 15.84 0.21
N LYS A 217 -4.84 16.92 -0.52
CA LYS A 217 -3.91 16.96 -1.65
C LYS A 217 -2.49 16.69 -1.14
N ARG A 218 -1.83 15.67 -1.71
CA ARG A 218 -0.44 15.36 -1.38
C ARG A 218 0.45 16.53 -1.80
N GLY A 219 1.23 17.01 -0.83
CA GLY A 219 2.28 18.00 -1.03
C GLY A 219 3.65 17.33 -0.93
N LEU A 220 4.47 17.77 0.03
CA LEU A 220 5.82 17.26 0.29
C LEU A 220 5.86 15.89 1.01
N GLY A 221 4.89 15.00 0.78
CA GLY A 221 4.78 13.72 1.48
C GLY A 221 6.01 12.83 1.29
N ASP A 222 6.53 12.73 0.07
CA ASP A 222 7.68 11.87 -0.24
C ASP A 222 8.97 12.34 0.46
N SER A 223 9.18 13.65 0.56
CA SER A 223 10.33 14.22 1.29
C SER A 223 10.24 13.94 2.79
N LYS A 224 9.02 14.02 3.36
CA LYS A 224 8.79 13.71 4.77
C LYS A 224 8.86 12.23 5.10
N TYR A 225 8.46 11.36 4.17
CA TYR A 225 8.65 9.92 4.30
C TYR A 225 10.14 9.57 4.38
N ASN A 226 10.95 10.11 3.46
CA ASN A 226 12.40 9.92 3.46
C ASN A 226 13.07 10.49 4.73
N GLU A 227 12.55 11.61 5.26
CA GLU A 227 13.01 12.19 6.54
C GLU A 227 12.78 11.20 7.69
N ARG A 228 11.57 10.60 7.81
CA ARG A 228 11.26 9.60 8.84
C ARG A 228 12.18 8.39 8.76
N ARG A 229 12.45 7.91 7.56
CA ARG A 229 13.38 6.80 7.33
C ARG A 229 14.79 7.16 7.79
N SER A 230 15.30 8.32 7.43
CA SER A 230 16.63 8.80 7.83
C SER A 230 16.75 8.99 9.34
N GLU A 231 15.69 9.46 10.01
CA GLU A 231 15.63 9.59 11.47
C GLU A 231 15.74 8.21 12.16
N CYS A 232 15.08 7.17 11.62
CA CYS A 232 15.19 5.80 12.11
C CYS A 232 16.59 5.21 11.85
N GLU A 233 17.15 5.42 10.68
CA GLU A 233 18.52 4.96 10.33
C GLU A 233 19.57 5.59 11.26
N THR A 234 19.40 6.87 11.61
CA THR A 234 20.24 7.56 12.59
C THR A 234 20.15 6.91 13.97
N ALA A 235 18.92 6.67 14.45
CA ALA A 235 18.70 6.02 15.73
C ALA A 235 19.28 4.60 15.77
N LEU A 236 19.11 3.82 14.70
CA LEU A 236 19.69 2.49 14.57
C LEU A 236 21.22 2.52 14.67
N ALA A 237 21.87 3.42 13.94
CA ALA A 237 23.34 3.55 13.96
C ALA A 237 23.88 3.93 15.36
N GLU A 238 23.13 4.70 16.15
CA GLU A 238 23.50 5.02 17.52
C GLU A 238 23.29 3.84 18.47
N LEU A 239 22.17 3.10 18.35
CA LEU A 239 21.88 1.91 19.14
C LEU A 239 22.90 0.77 18.86
N GLN A 240 23.33 0.59 17.62
CA GLN A 240 24.31 -0.42 17.23
C GLN A 240 25.67 -0.26 17.93
N LYS A 241 25.95 0.89 18.51
CA LYS A 241 27.18 1.12 19.31
C LYS A 241 27.11 0.46 20.69
N VAL A 242 25.90 0.18 21.20
CA VAL A 242 25.66 -0.30 22.58
C VAL A 242 24.95 -1.66 22.61
N VAL A 243 24.29 -2.05 21.55
CA VAL A 243 23.57 -3.34 21.44
C VAL A 243 23.74 -3.94 20.05
N LYS A 244 23.85 -5.27 19.97
CA LYS A 244 24.02 -5.98 18.70
C LYS A 244 22.68 -6.23 18.05
N ILE A 245 22.30 -5.39 17.10
CA ILE A 245 21.07 -5.48 16.31
C ILE A 245 21.36 -5.15 14.84
N ASN A 246 20.53 -5.64 13.93
CA ASN A 246 20.56 -5.32 12.50
C ASN A 246 19.51 -4.27 12.12
N ALA A 247 18.38 -4.27 12.83
CA ALA A 247 17.26 -3.38 12.57
C ALA A 247 16.58 -2.98 13.92
N LEU A 248 15.78 -1.93 13.91
CA LEU A 248 15.00 -1.54 15.11
C LEU A 248 13.99 -2.62 15.53
N GLY A 249 13.45 -3.37 14.56
CA GLY A 249 12.54 -4.49 14.81
C GLY A 249 13.15 -5.66 15.60
N ASP A 250 14.49 -5.73 15.71
CA ASP A 250 15.16 -6.75 16.53
C ASP A 250 14.98 -6.49 18.03
N LEU A 251 14.57 -5.30 18.44
CA LEU A 251 14.43 -4.93 19.85
C LEU A 251 13.04 -5.27 20.39
N THR A 252 13.03 -5.77 21.63
CA THR A 252 11.82 -5.74 22.46
C THR A 252 11.63 -4.37 23.09
N GLU A 253 10.42 -4.06 23.55
CA GLU A 253 10.12 -2.83 24.29
C GLU A 253 11.08 -2.64 25.49
N ALA A 254 11.33 -3.71 26.28
CA ALA A 254 12.22 -3.65 27.44
C ALA A 254 13.69 -3.36 27.05
N GLN A 255 14.16 -3.93 25.95
CA GLN A 255 15.51 -3.62 25.43
C GLN A 255 15.60 -2.19 24.92
N PHE A 256 14.56 -1.69 24.24
CA PHE A 256 14.53 -0.29 23.83
C PHE A 256 14.61 0.65 25.04
N GLU A 257 13.80 0.44 26.08
CA GLU A 257 13.85 1.22 27.31
C GLU A 257 15.23 1.19 27.97
N GLN A 258 15.94 0.06 27.90
CA GLN A 258 17.30 -0.08 28.44
C GLN A 258 18.32 0.74 27.68
N TYR A 259 18.21 0.82 26.34
CA TYR A 259 19.26 1.39 25.48
C TYR A 259 18.91 2.73 24.84
N GLN A 260 17.66 3.24 24.98
CA GLN A 260 17.19 4.44 24.30
C GLN A 260 18.02 5.70 24.55
N ASP A 261 18.71 5.79 25.70
CA ASP A 261 19.57 6.94 26.03
C ASP A 261 20.84 7.02 25.17
N ALA A 262 21.18 5.96 24.44
CA ALA A 262 22.23 6.00 23.43
C ALA A 262 21.84 6.84 22.20
N ILE A 263 20.52 7.05 21.99
CA ILE A 263 20.02 7.90 20.89
C ILE A 263 20.07 9.36 21.35
N THR A 264 20.97 10.13 20.76
CA THR A 264 21.24 11.51 21.19
C THR A 264 20.13 12.49 20.80
N SER A 265 19.52 12.30 19.64
CA SER A 265 18.41 13.11 19.15
C SER A 265 17.09 12.70 19.78
N PRO A 266 16.37 13.59 20.49
CA PRO A 266 15.03 13.29 21.02
C PRO A 266 14.03 12.93 19.92
N VAL A 267 14.17 13.51 18.74
CA VAL A 267 13.32 13.21 17.58
C VAL A 267 13.59 11.79 17.09
N CYS A 268 14.85 11.43 16.84
CA CYS A 268 15.22 10.07 16.39
C CYS A 268 14.82 9.02 17.44
N ARG A 269 14.90 9.36 18.74
CA ARG A 269 14.45 8.47 19.83
C ARG A 269 12.94 8.20 19.75
N LYS A 270 12.11 9.21 19.50
CA LYS A 270 10.67 9.03 19.26
C LYS A 270 10.38 8.14 18.06
N ARG A 271 11.09 8.32 16.94
CA ARG A 271 10.91 7.48 15.73
C ARG A 271 11.27 6.02 16.02
N ALA A 272 12.40 5.80 16.68
CA ALA A 272 12.82 4.46 17.08
C ALA A 272 11.84 3.81 18.07
N LYS A 273 11.32 4.59 19.04
CA LYS A 273 10.28 4.11 19.95
C LYS A 273 9.05 3.62 19.17
N HIS A 274 8.54 4.44 18.24
CA HIS A 274 7.42 3.99 17.41
C HIS A 274 7.75 2.68 16.70
N ALA A 275 8.88 2.60 15.99
CA ALA A 275 9.24 1.41 15.21
C ALA A 275 9.29 0.14 16.06
N VAL A 276 9.91 0.20 17.24
CA VAL A 276 10.02 -0.95 18.16
C VAL A 276 8.66 -1.32 18.74
N TYR A 277 7.91 -0.35 19.25
CA TYR A 277 6.62 -0.60 19.89
C TYR A 277 5.55 -1.01 18.87
N GLU A 278 5.56 -0.44 17.66
CA GLU A 278 4.62 -0.82 16.61
C GLU A 278 4.86 -2.25 16.15
N ASN A 279 6.13 -2.67 16.02
CA ASN A 279 6.46 -4.05 15.73
C ASN A 279 5.89 -5.02 16.78
N GLN A 280 6.09 -4.74 18.08
CA GLN A 280 5.55 -5.56 19.17
C GLN A 280 4.02 -5.52 19.22
N ARG A 281 3.43 -4.37 18.91
CA ARG A 281 1.97 -4.18 18.84
C ARG A 281 1.37 -5.00 17.70
N THR A 282 2.03 -5.07 16.56
CA THR A 282 1.59 -5.86 15.39
C THR A 282 1.57 -7.36 15.73
N ILE A 283 2.60 -7.87 16.38
CA ILE A 283 2.65 -9.27 16.84
C ILE A 283 1.47 -9.56 17.78
N LYS A 284 1.27 -8.74 18.80
CA LYS A 284 0.16 -8.87 19.76
C LYS A 284 -1.22 -8.77 19.07
N ALA A 285 -1.34 -7.95 18.03
CA ALA A 285 -2.58 -7.78 17.29
C ALA A 285 -2.95 -9.04 16.49
N VAL A 286 -1.97 -9.67 15.85
CA VAL A 286 -2.18 -10.96 15.16
C VAL A 286 -2.59 -12.05 16.14
N GLU A 287 -1.91 -12.16 17.28
CA GLU A 287 -2.28 -13.10 18.35
C GLU A 287 -3.72 -12.88 18.86
N ALA A 288 -4.12 -11.61 19.02
CA ALA A 288 -5.49 -11.25 19.43
C ALA A 288 -6.53 -11.78 18.42
N LEU A 289 -6.31 -11.57 17.12
CA LEU A 289 -7.21 -12.08 16.08
C LEU A 289 -7.23 -13.62 16.01
N GLN A 290 -6.09 -14.27 16.16
CA GLN A 290 -6.01 -15.73 16.20
C GLN A 290 -6.82 -16.32 17.38
N ASN A 291 -6.92 -15.56 18.47
CA ASN A 291 -7.72 -15.90 19.65
C ASN A 291 -9.17 -15.38 19.60
N ASN A 292 -9.60 -14.81 18.45
CA ASN A 292 -10.90 -14.16 18.26
C ASN A 292 -11.16 -12.97 19.22
N ASP A 293 -10.11 -12.36 19.75
CA ASP A 293 -10.20 -11.16 20.58
C ASP A 293 -10.18 -9.87 19.71
N VAL A 294 -11.28 -9.65 19.01
CA VAL A 294 -11.46 -8.50 18.14
C VAL A 294 -11.44 -7.17 18.92
N ALA A 295 -11.85 -7.21 20.18
CA ALA A 295 -11.83 -6.02 21.04
C ALA A 295 -10.38 -5.58 21.36
N LEU A 296 -9.51 -6.53 21.72
CA LEU A 296 -8.08 -6.25 21.91
C LEU A 296 -7.43 -5.78 20.61
N PHE A 297 -7.77 -6.42 19.49
CA PHE A 297 -7.27 -5.98 18.17
C PHE A 297 -7.62 -4.52 17.89
N GLY A 298 -8.88 -4.13 18.09
CA GLY A 298 -9.32 -2.74 17.91
C GLY A 298 -8.61 -1.75 18.83
N LYS A 299 -8.39 -2.15 20.09
CA LYS A 299 -7.60 -1.34 21.03
C LYS A 299 -6.17 -1.14 20.53
N LEU A 300 -5.51 -2.20 20.03
CA LEU A 300 -4.15 -2.10 19.49
C LEU A 300 -4.09 -1.23 18.23
N MET A 301 -5.13 -1.25 17.39
CA MET A 301 -5.26 -0.29 16.28
C MET A 301 -5.29 1.16 16.78
N ASN A 302 -6.08 1.45 17.81
CA ASN A 302 -6.17 2.79 18.42
C ASN A 302 -4.82 3.22 19.01
N ASP A 303 -4.15 2.34 19.75
CA ASP A 303 -2.83 2.59 20.33
C ASP A 303 -1.76 2.85 19.24
N SER A 304 -1.86 2.16 18.09
CA SER A 304 -1.03 2.42 16.92
C SER A 304 -1.22 3.84 16.38
N HIS A 305 -2.48 4.30 16.24
CA HIS A 305 -2.73 5.65 15.77
C HIS A 305 -2.13 6.72 16.72
N VAL A 306 -2.26 6.52 18.02
CA VAL A 306 -1.67 7.43 19.02
C VAL A 306 -0.14 7.50 18.84
N SER A 307 0.52 6.36 18.67
CA SER A 307 1.98 6.30 18.45
C SER A 307 2.38 6.98 17.13
N LEU A 308 1.60 6.77 16.04
CA LEU A 308 1.82 7.43 14.75
C LEU A 308 1.65 8.96 14.84
N ARG A 309 0.74 9.43 15.69
CA ARG A 309 0.51 10.86 15.93
C ARG A 309 1.61 11.47 16.80
N ASP A 310 1.92 10.86 17.94
CA ASP A 310 2.70 11.49 19.02
C ASP A 310 4.20 11.16 18.93
N ASP A 311 4.55 9.93 18.51
CA ASP A 311 5.93 9.48 18.41
C ASP A 311 6.47 9.58 16.97
N TYR A 312 5.64 9.27 15.96
CA TYR A 312 6.09 9.27 14.55
C TYR A 312 5.74 10.55 13.78
N GLU A 313 4.70 11.26 14.20
CA GLU A 313 4.27 12.58 13.67
C GLU A 313 3.97 12.54 12.17
N VAL A 314 3.15 11.56 11.75
CA VAL A 314 2.78 11.34 10.32
C VAL A 314 1.29 11.50 10.06
N THR A 315 0.46 11.71 11.08
CA THR A 315 -0.99 11.73 10.93
C THR A 315 -1.52 13.08 10.41
N GLY A 316 -1.31 14.15 11.16
CA GLY A 316 -1.83 15.49 10.87
C GLY A 316 -3.33 15.62 11.18
N ILE A 317 -3.81 16.86 11.16
CA ILE A 317 -5.16 17.22 11.62
C ILE A 317 -6.27 16.46 10.86
N GLU A 318 -6.07 16.16 9.59
CA GLU A 318 -7.07 15.48 8.77
C GLU A 318 -7.30 14.03 9.24
N LEU A 319 -6.21 13.26 9.38
CA LEU A 319 -6.30 11.87 9.82
C LEU A 319 -6.66 11.75 11.28
N ASP A 320 -6.13 12.65 12.14
CA ASP A 320 -6.51 12.71 13.55
C ASP A 320 -8.01 13.00 13.70
N THR A 321 -8.56 13.91 12.89
CA THR A 321 -9.99 14.20 12.94
C THR A 321 -10.83 13.00 12.55
N LEU A 322 -10.47 12.29 11.46
CA LEU A 322 -11.20 11.09 11.05
C LEU A 322 -11.21 10.01 12.15
N VAL A 323 -10.07 9.79 12.78
CA VAL A 323 -9.93 8.75 13.80
C VAL A 323 -10.58 9.16 15.12
N GLU A 324 -10.36 10.39 15.60
CA GLU A 324 -10.96 10.87 16.83
C GLU A 324 -12.50 10.92 16.78
N GLU A 325 -13.06 11.28 15.62
CA GLU A 325 -14.51 11.25 15.42
C GLU A 325 -15.03 9.80 15.27
N ALA A 326 -14.25 8.90 14.65
CA ALA A 326 -14.56 7.48 14.60
C ALA A 326 -14.67 6.85 15.99
N TRP A 327 -13.74 7.16 16.89
CA TRP A 327 -13.75 6.62 18.27
C TRP A 327 -14.97 7.03 19.10
N LYS A 328 -15.68 8.10 18.71
CA LYS A 328 -16.92 8.55 19.38
C LYS A 328 -18.17 7.79 18.92
N ILE A 329 -18.07 7.01 17.86
CA ILE A 329 -19.21 6.28 17.32
C ILE A 329 -19.34 4.95 18.06
N ASP A 330 -20.48 4.74 18.67
CA ASP A 330 -20.83 3.44 19.24
C ASP A 330 -20.89 2.38 18.13
N GLY A 331 -20.16 1.28 18.32
CA GLY A 331 -19.99 0.22 17.32
C GLY A 331 -18.69 0.29 16.53
N VAL A 332 -17.85 1.33 16.68
CA VAL A 332 -16.45 1.32 16.19
C VAL A 332 -15.60 0.48 17.13
N ILE A 333 -14.99 -0.55 16.58
CA ILE A 333 -14.13 -1.49 17.33
C ILE A 333 -12.71 -0.93 17.42
N GLY A 334 -12.21 -0.36 16.31
CA GLY A 334 -10.91 0.31 16.25
C GLY A 334 -10.80 1.17 15.00
N SER A 335 -9.95 2.20 15.06
CA SER A 335 -9.71 3.12 13.95
C SER A 335 -8.30 3.70 14.02
N ARG A 336 -7.61 3.76 12.88
CA ARG A 336 -6.26 4.29 12.75
C ARG A 336 -5.94 4.78 11.33
N MET A 337 -4.93 5.61 11.18
CA MET A 337 -4.39 5.88 9.85
C MET A 337 -3.79 4.62 9.24
N THR A 338 -3.76 4.52 7.91
CA THR A 338 -3.12 3.44 7.16
C THR A 338 -2.21 3.99 6.07
N GLY A 339 -1.10 3.32 5.82
CA GLY A 339 -0.08 3.71 4.84
C GLY A 339 0.91 4.74 5.37
N ALA A 340 1.48 5.55 4.48
CA ALA A 340 2.56 6.48 4.80
C ALA A 340 2.15 7.67 5.68
N GLY A 341 0.87 7.99 5.80
CA GLY A 341 0.39 9.20 6.46
C GLY A 341 0.53 10.46 5.61
N PHE A 342 0.67 11.62 6.26
CA PHE A 342 0.75 12.96 5.64
C PHE A 342 -0.49 13.34 4.81
N GLY A 343 -1.61 12.72 5.04
CA GLY A 343 -2.84 12.64 4.30
C GLY A 343 -3.15 11.17 3.96
N GLY A 344 -3.96 10.91 2.93
CA GLY A 344 -4.39 9.56 2.60
C GLY A 344 -5.58 9.13 3.44
N CYS A 345 -5.58 7.89 3.95
CA CYS A 345 -6.77 7.29 4.54
C CYS A 345 -6.57 6.79 5.98
N THR A 346 -7.71 6.54 6.62
CA THR A 346 -7.81 5.73 7.84
C THR A 346 -8.50 4.41 7.53
N VAL A 347 -8.25 3.40 8.36
CA VAL A 347 -8.96 2.12 8.37
C VAL A 347 -9.68 1.97 9.70
N SER A 348 -10.95 1.62 9.62
CA SER A 348 -11.81 1.41 10.80
C SER A 348 -12.50 0.06 10.70
N ILE A 349 -12.66 -0.61 11.83
CA ILE A 349 -13.53 -1.77 11.98
C ILE A 349 -14.80 -1.30 12.66
N VAL A 350 -15.93 -1.42 11.95
CA VAL A 350 -17.22 -0.85 12.35
C VAL A 350 -18.28 -1.94 12.31
N LYS A 351 -19.07 -2.08 13.35
CA LYS A 351 -20.21 -3.01 13.39
C LYS A 351 -21.18 -2.71 12.26
N ASP A 352 -21.81 -3.74 11.69
CA ASP A 352 -22.69 -3.62 10.53
C ASP A 352 -23.81 -2.57 10.73
N ASP A 353 -24.43 -2.56 11.91
CA ASP A 353 -25.51 -1.65 12.29
C ASP A 353 -25.05 -0.20 12.56
N ALA A 354 -23.75 0.03 12.66
CA ALA A 354 -23.16 1.34 12.92
C ALA A 354 -22.55 2.00 11.67
N VAL A 355 -22.41 1.29 10.55
CA VAL A 355 -21.72 1.79 9.34
C VAL A 355 -22.32 3.08 8.80
N ASP A 356 -23.65 3.15 8.64
CA ASP A 356 -24.32 4.34 8.10
C ASP A 356 -24.14 5.55 9.02
N ALA A 357 -24.30 5.34 10.34
CA ALA A 357 -24.10 6.38 11.35
C ALA A 357 -22.62 6.83 11.42
N PHE A 358 -21.70 5.90 11.23
CA PHE A 358 -20.27 6.20 11.13
C PHE A 358 -19.98 7.14 9.96
N ILE A 359 -20.42 6.78 8.75
CA ILE A 359 -20.17 7.58 7.53
C ILE A 359 -20.79 8.98 7.67
N GLU A 360 -22.04 9.07 8.13
CA GLU A 360 -22.73 10.35 8.28
C GLU A 360 -22.06 11.26 9.33
N LYS A 361 -21.85 10.74 10.54
CA LYS A 361 -21.35 11.56 11.68
C LYS A 361 -19.91 11.93 11.52
N VAL A 362 -19.03 10.97 11.18
CA VAL A 362 -17.60 11.23 10.95
C VAL A 362 -17.42 12.17 9.75
N GLY A 363 -18.13 11.93 8.65
CA GLY A 363 -18.08 12.77 7.46
C GLY A 363 -18.53 14.20 7.72
N THR A 364 -19.62 14.39 8.48
CA THR A 364 -20.12 15.72 8.86
C THR A 364 -19.12 16.45 9.78
N ALA A 365 -18.63 15.78 10.82
CA ALA A 365 -17.67 16.35 11.75
C ALA A 365 -16.36 16.72 11.05
N TYR A 366 -15.87 15.85 10.19
CA TYR A 366 -14.67 16.09 9.38
C TYR A 366 -14.84 17.32 8.49
N LYS A 367 -15.94 17.39 7.70
CA LYS A 367 -16.21 18.53 6.82
C LYS A 367 -16.31 19.84 7.57
N ASN A 368 -16.91 19.84 8.76
CA ASN A 368 -17.02 21.03 9.60
C ASN A 368 -15.67 21.50 10.15
N LYS A 369 -14.77 20.58 10.51
CA LYS A 369 -13.46 20.89 11.08
C LYS A 369 -12.40 21.20 10.02
N ILE A 370 -12.44 20.48 8.88
CA ILE A 370 -11.40 20.53 7.84
C ILE A 370 -11.79 21.41 6.64
N SER A 371 -13.07 21.76 6.49
CA SER A 371 -13.66 22.59 5.43
C SER A 371 -13.86 21.93 4.05
N TYR A 372 -13.47 20.66 3.87
CA TYR A 372 -13.80 19.84 2.70
C TYR A 372 -14.20 18.42 3.12
N ALA A 373 -14.87 17.68 2.23
CA ALA A 373 -15.42 16.38 2.57
C ALA A 373 -14.33 15.28 2.52
N ALA A 374 -14.50 14.27 3.37
CA ALA A 374 -13.86 12.97 3.22
C ALA A 374 -14.73 12.02 2.39
N ASP A 375 -14.12 11.01 1.78
CA ASP A 375 -14.84 9.92 1.12
C ASP A 375 -14.73 8.64 1.94
N PHE A 376 -15.78 7.81 1.88
CA PHE A 376 -15.86 6.57 2.65
C PHE A 376 -16.11 5.39 1.72
N TYR A 377 -15.40 4.29 1.99
CA TYR A 377 -15.50 3.05 1.22
C TYR A 377 -15.62 1.87 2.17
N VAL A 378 -16.73 1.14 2.05
CA VAL A 378 -16.87 -0.17 2.69
C VAL A 378 -16.20 -1.18 1.77
N VAL A 379 -15.19 -1.86 2.27
CA VAL A 379 -14.33 -2.74 1.47
C VAL A 379 -14.31 -4.16 2.01
N GLU A 380 -13.96 -5.10 1.13
CA GLU A 380 -13.74 -6.50 1.46
C GLU A 380 -12.30 -6.89 1.15
N ILE A 381 -11.83 -7.95 1.81
CA ILE A 381 -10.50 -8.50 1.61
C ILE A 381 -10.53 -9.43 0.40
N GLY A 382 -9.76 -9.07 -0.62
CA GLY A 382 -9.69 -9.74 -1.91
C GLY A 382 -8.45 -10.65 -2.07
N ASP A 383 -8.39 -11.28 -3.25
CA ASP A 383 -7.23 -12.04 -3.70
C ASP A 383 -6.17 -11.14 -4.35
N GLY A 384 -4.99 -11.70 -4.59
CA GLY A 384 -3.91 -11.08 -5.34
C GLY A 384 -4.24 -10.89 -6.84
N PRO A 385 -3.22 -10.66 -7.69
CA PRO A 385 -3.43 -10.40 -9.11
C PRO A 385 -4.00 -11.62 -9.83
N VAL A 386 -4.89 -11.38 -10.81
CA VAL A 386 -5.60 -12.44 -11.54
C VAL A 386 -5.82 -12.06 -13.00
N LYS A 387 -5.79 -13.06 -13.89
CA LYS A 387 -6.29 -12.96 -15.27
C LYS A 387 -7.80 -13.24 -15.26
N LEU A 388 -8.59 -12.32 -15.80
CA LEU A 388 -10.05 -12.36 -15.78
C LEU A 388 -10.62 -12.94 -17.08
N ALA A 389 -9.94 -12.71 -18.20
CA ALA A 389 -10.31 -13.24 -19.53
C ALA A 389 -9.11 -13.24 -20.48
#